data_477bafe4a093d68612d65bae36c3ee5a
#
_entry.id   477bafe4a093d68612d65bae36c3ee5a
#
_cell.length_a   1.000
_cell.length_b   1.000
_cell.length_c   1.000
_cell.angle_alpha   90.00
_cell.angle_beta   90.00
_cell.angle_gamma   90.00
#
_symmetry.space_group_name_H-M   'P 1'
#
loop_
_entity.id
_entity.type
_entity.pdbx_description
1 polymer ?
#
loop_
_entity_poly.entity_id
_entity_poly.type
_entity_poly.pdbx_seq_one_letter_code
_entity_poly.pdbx_strand_id
1 'polypeptide(L)'
;MAKEKFDRTKPHCNVGTIGHIDHGKTTLTAAITKVLSKHNPKNTFRSFDTIDNAPEERERGITIATAHVEYETANRHYAHVDCPGHADYIKNMITGAAQMDGAILVVAATTRMPPSICAAPVIMFLM
;
A
#
# COMPACT_ATOMS: atom_id res chain seq x y z
N MET A 1 1.21 30.33 14.49
CA MET A 1 0.21 29.29 14.18
C MET A 1 0.55 28.07 15.03
N ALA A 2 -0.31 27.72 15.99
CA ALA A 2 -0.13 26.55 16.82
C ALA A 2 -0.30 25.29 15.92
N LYS A 3 0.69 24.39 15.93
CA LYS A 3 0.53 23.05 15.33
C LYS A 3 -0.61 22.38 16.06
N GLU A 4 -1.67 22.01 15.35
CA GLU A 4 -2.71 21.15 15.90
C GLU A 4 -2.05 19.90 16.47
N LYS A 5 -2.27 19.68 17.77
CA LYS A 5 -1.76 18.51 18.47
C LYS A 5 -2.60 17.32 17.99
N PHE A 6 -1.99 16.46 17.19
CA PHE A 6 -2.65 15.24 16.72
C PHE A 6 -2.93 14.34 17.93
N ASP A 7 -4.19 14.26 18.32
CA ASP A 7 -4.61 13.47 19.48
C ASP A 7 -4.71 11.99 19.06
N ARG A 8 -3.68 11.22 19.39
CA ARG A 8 -3.63 9.77 19.13
C ARG A 8 -4.54 9.04 20.12
N THR A 9 -5.82 8.98 19.79
CA THR A 9 -6.82 8.25 20.61
C THR A 9 -6.75 6.73 20.42
N LYS A 10 -6.09 6.24 19.36
CA LYS A 10 -5.97 4.82 19.02
C LYS A 10 -4.50 4.39 18.89
N PRO A 11 -4.17 3.13 19.18
CA PRO A 11 -2.85 2.57 18.87
C PRO A 11 -2.53 2.73 17.39
N HIS A 12 -1.28 3.03 17.07
CA HIS A 12 -0.79 3.23 15.71
C HIS A 12 0.08 2.06 15.27
N CYS A 13 0.04 1.73 13.98
CA CYS A 13 0.88 0.70 13.37
C CYS A 13 1.24 1.11 11.94
N ASN A 14 2.51 1.05 11.61
CA ASN A 14 3.00 1.23 10.25
C ASN A 14 3.01 -0.12 9.55
N VAL A 15 2.17 -0.30 8.54
CA VAL A 15 2.15 -1.51 7.72
C VAL A 15 2.52 -1.15 6.30
N GLY A 16 2.98 -2.12 5.52
CA GLY A 16 3.23 -1.84 4.12
C GLY A 16 3.08 -3.06 3.23
N THR A 17 2.97 -2.80 1.94
CA THR A 17 2.92 -3.82 0.90
C THR A 17 4.28 -3.95 0.23
N ILE A 18 4.79 -5.18 0.16
CA ILE A 18 6.00 -5.56 -0.53
C ILE A 18 5.69 -6.71 -1.51
N GLY A 19 6.51 -6.88 -2.51
CA GLY A 19 6.34 -7.93 -3.52
C GLY A 19 6.76 -7.47 -4.90
N HIS A 20 6.75 -8.39 -5.86
CA HIS A 20 7.21 -8.12 -7.21
C HIS A 20 6.26 -7.17 -7.96
N ILE A 21 6.76 -6.58 -9.06
CA ILE A 21 5.95 -5.77 -9.97
C ILE A 21 4.72 -6.58 -10.46
N ASP A 22 3.61 -5.91 -10.69
CA ASP A 22 2.35 -6.47 -11.20
C ASP A 22 1.69 -7.57 -10.34
N HIS A 23 2.17 -7.80 -9.12
CA HIS A 23 1.53 -8.72 -8.18
C HIS A 23 0.30 -8.13 -7.46
N GLY A 24 -0.04 -6.85 -7.69
CA GLY A 24 -1.27 -6.22 -7.19
C GLY A 24 -1.10 -5.48 -5.86
N LYS A 25 0.09 -5.02 -5.49
CA LYS A 25 0.34 -4.26 -4.25
C LYS A 25 -0.52 -2.99 -4.15
N THR A 26 -0.37 -2.09 -5.10
CA THR A 26 -1.11 -0.82 -5.15
C THR A 26 -2.61 -1.05 -5.30
N THR A 27 -3.02 -2.09 -6.04
CA THR A 27 -4.42 -2.51 -6.15
C THR A 27 -4.99 -2.94 -4.80
N LEU A 28 -4.22 -3.70 -4.01
CA LEU A 28 -4.60 -4.09 -2.65
C LEU A 28 -4.75 -2.87 -1.75
N THR A 29 -3.80 -1.94 -1.78
CA THR A 29 -3.84 -0.70 -1.01
C THR A 29 -5.09 0.12 -1.35
N ALA A 30 -5.40 0.29 -2.64
CA ALA A 30 -6.62 0.96 -3.08
C ALA A 30 -7.89 0.23 -2.61
N ALA A 31 -7.91 -1.10 -2.66
CA ALA A 31 -9.04 -1.91 -2.19
C ALA A 31 -9.28 -1.76 -0.68
N ILE A 32 -8.21 -1.74 0.13
CA ILE A 32 -8.30 -1.52 1.58
C ILE A 32 -8.96 -0.17 1.86
N THR A 33 -8.47 0.92 1.25
CA THR A 33 -9.05 2.25 1.45
C THR A 33 -10.51 2.33 0.99
N LYS A 34 -10.87 1.64 -0.11
CA LYS A 34 -12.24 1.59 -0.61
C LYS A 34 -13.20 0.88 0.34
N VAL A 35 -12.78 -0.25 0.88
CA VAL A 35 -13.60 -1.00 1.84
C VAL A 35 -13.77 -0.22 3.13
N LEU A 36 -12.67 0.31 3.68
CA LEU A 36 -12.70 1.04 4.94
C LEU A 36 -13.46 2.37 4.85
N SER A 37 -13.45 3.05 3.70
CA SER A 37 -14.24 4.27 3.50
C SER A 37 -15.76 4.03 3.53
N LYS A 38 -16.22 2.80 3.21
CA LYS A 38 -17.63 2.43 3.33
C LYS A 38 -18.06 2.19 4.78
N HIS A 39 -17.15 1.73 5.62
CA HIS A 39 -17.44 1.39 7.02
C HIS A 39 -17.16 2.54 7.99
N ASN A 40 -16.26 3.46 7.64
CA ASN A 40 -15.90 4.58 8.49
C ASN A 40 -15.76 5.85 7.64
N PRO A 41 -16.62 6.88 7.86
CA PRO A 41 -16.59 8.12 7.07
C PRO A 41 -15.32 8.96 7.26
N LYS A 42 -14.51 8.67 8.28
CA LYS A 42 -13.21 9.32 8.47
C LYS A 42 -12.15 8.85 7.47
N ASN A 43 -12.32 7.66 6.88
CA ASN A 43 -11.41 7.12 5.89
C ASN A 43 -11.71 7.70 4.52
N THR A 44 -10.69 8.24 3.88
CA THR A 44 -10.79 8.74 2.50
C THR A 44 -10.40 7.62 1.53
N PHE A 45 -11.24 7.36 0.54
CA PHE A 45 -10.88 6.45 -0.55
C PHE A 45 -9.73 7.03 -1.37
N ARG A 46 -8.72 6.22 -1.61
CA ARG A 46 -7.60 6.50 -2.51
C ARG A 46 -7.66 5.54 -3.69
N SER A 47 -7.88 6.08 -4.88
CA SER A 47 -7.83 5.28 -6.11
C SER A 47 -6.38 4.95 -6.49
N PHE A 48 -6.19 3.96 -7.34
CA PHE A 48 -4.89 3.58 -7.89
C PHE A 48 -4.10 4.80 -8.38
N ASP A 49 -4.73 5.63 -9.23
CA ASP A 49 -4.10 6.83 -9.83
C ASP A 49 -3.75 7.93 -8.84
N THR A 50 -4.33 7.89 -7.63
CA THR A 50 -4.01 8.85 -6.57
C THR A 50 -2.95 8.34 -5.61
N ILE A 51 -2.67 7.05 -5.61
CA ILE A 51 -1.57 6.43 -4.86
C ILE A 51 -0.29 6.60 -5.66
N ASP A 52 -0.28 6.15 -6.91
CA ASP A 52 0.82 6.35 -7.86
C ASP A 52 0.63 7.69 -8.60
N ASN A 53 1.04 8.78 -7.96
CA ASN A 53 0.66 10.13 -8.39
C ASN A 53 1.70 10.81 -9.28
N ALA A 54 2.95 10.34 -9.32
CA ALA A 54 3.97 10.93 -10.16
C ALA A 54 3.67 10.73 -11.66
N PRO A 55 3.92 11.72 -12.53
CA PRO A 55 3.67 11.56 -13.97
C PRO A 55 4.33 10.32 -14.57
N GLU A 56 5.57 10.03 -14.15
CA GLU A 56 6.32 8.85 -14.60
C GLU A 56 5.70 7.53 -14.12
N GLU A 57 5.13 7.51 -12.92
CA GLU A 57 4.42 6.34 -12.38
C GLU A 57 3.16 6.04 -13.19
N ARG A 58 2.40 7.08 -13.53
CA ARG A 58 1.19 6.95 -14.36
C ARG A 58 1.49 6.50 -15.79
N GLU A 59 2.55 7.06 -16.39
CA GLU A 59 2.95 6.72 -17.74
C GLU A 59 3.42 5.27 -17.85
N ARG A 60 4.16 4.80 -16.86
CA ARG A 60 4.72 3.45 -16.84
C ARG A 60 3.80 2.41 -16.19
N GLY A 61 2.79 2.84 -15.45
CA GLY A 61 1.90 1.97 -14.69
C GLY A 61 2.61 1.22 -13.55
N ILE A 62 3.68 1.79 -13.00
CA ILE A 62 4.50 1.19 -11.93
C ILE A 62 4.74 2.18 -10.80
N THR A 63 4.81 1.70 -9.58
CA THR A 63 5.22 2.48 -8.41
C THR A 63 6.74 2.69 -8.42
N ILE A 64 7.18 3.93 -8.37
CA ILE A 64 8.60 4.33 -8.34
C ILE A 64 9.01 4.76 -6.94
N ALA A 65 8.24 5.67 -6.35
CA ALA A 65 8.44 6.16 -5.00
C ALA A 65 7.51 5.44 -4.01
N THR A 66 7.88 5.44 -2.73
CA THR A 66 6.99 4.93 -1.69
C THR A 66 5.80 5.87 -1.50
N ALA A 67 4.59 5.35 -1.60
CA ALA A 67 3.38 6.10 -1.32
C ALA A 67 2.90 5.84 0.11
N HIS A 68 2.44 6.88 0.79
CA HIS A 68 1.89 6.79 2.14
C HIS A 68 0.39 7.02 2.12
N VAL A 69 -0.36 6.10 2.69
CA VAL A 69 -1.81 6.17 2.80
C VAL A 69 -2.21 5.91 4.24
N GLU A 70 -3.05 6.78 4.80
CA GLU A 70 -3.54 6.62 6.17
C GLU A 70 -4.99 6.11 6.16
N TYR A 71 -5.29 5.21 7.08
CA TYR A 71 -6.64 4.74 7.35
C TYR A 71 -6.77 4.22 8.77
N GLU A 72 -7.99 4.13 9.25
CA GLU A 72 -8.28 3.63 10.58
C GLU A 72 -9.38 2.56 10.57
N THR A 73 -9.26 1.63 11.50
CA THR A 73 -10.33 0.70 11.88
C THR A 73 -10.97 1.16 13.20
N ALA A 74 -11.96 0.41 13.70
CA ALA A 74 -12.56 0.69 15.00
C ALA A 74 -11.51 0.73 16.13
N ASN A 75 -10.47 -0.11 16.04
CA ASN A 75 -9.52 -0.36 17.12
C ASN A 75 -8.13 0.27 16.92
N ARG A 76 -7.75 0.62 15.69
CA ARG A 76 -6.38 1.01 15.38
C ARG A 76 -6.29 1.98 14.20
N HIS A 77 -5.29 2.87 14.25
CA HIS A 77 -4.87 3.72 13.15
C HIS A 77 -3.67 3.10 12.42
N TYR A 78 -3.66 3.16 11.11
CA TYR A 78 -2.59 2.61 10.27
C TYR A 78 -2.01 3.69 9.35
N ALA A 79 -0.68 3.71 9.24
CA ALA A 79 0.01 4.31 8.13
C ALA A 79 0.46 3.18 7.19
N HIS A 80 -0.03 3.19 5.97
CA HIS A 80 0.27 2.18 4.97
C HIS A 80 1.31 2.71 3.99
N VAL A 81 2.40 1.97 3.85
CA VAL A 81 3.50 2.28 2.93
C VAL A 81 3.41 1.34 1.74
N ASP A 82 3.04 1.88 0.57
CA ASP A 82 3.07 1.11 -0.67
C ASP A 82 4.45 1.22 -1.30
N CYS A 83 5.13 0.08 -1.45
CA CYS A 83 6.50 0.02 -1.92
C CYS A 83 6.60 -0.37 -3.38
N PRO A 84 7.58 0.22 -4.13
CA PRO A 84 7.86 -0.21 -5.49
C PRO A 84 8.28 -1.69 -5.52
N GLY A 85 7.92 -2.39 -6.60
CA GLY A 85 8.26 -3.80 -6.80
C GLY A 85 9.26 -4.04 -7.93
N HIS A 86 9.64 -2.99 -8.66
CA HIS A 86 10.59 -3.11 -9.77
C HIS A 86 12.04 -3.15 -9.26
N ALA A 87 12.88 -3.98 -9.87
CA ALA A 87 14.27 -4.17 -9.45
C ALA A 87 15.10 -2.86 -9.45
N ASP A 88 14.82 -1.94 -10.39
CA ASP A 88 15.52 -0.66 -10.50
C ASP A 88 15.25 0.28 -9.31
N TYR A 89 14.15 0.06 -8.59
CA TYR A 89 13.72 0.90 -7.46
C TYR A 89 13.88 0.23 -6.10
N ILE A 90 14.71 -0.80 -6.00
CA ILE A 90 14.92 -1.56 -4.77
C ILE A 90 15.40 -0.69 -3.60
N LYS A 91 16.14 0.38 -3.88
CA LYS A 91 16.58 1.35 -2.86
C LYS A 91 15.39 2.06 -2.21
N ASN A 92 14.40 2.46 -3.01
CA ASN A 92 13.18 3.09 -2.52
C ASN A 92 12.34 2.09 -1.72
N MET A 93 12.29 0.84 -2.15
CA MET A 93 11.61 -0.24 -1.41
C MET A 93 12.27 -0.47 -0.04
N ILE A 94 13.60 -0.53 0.04
CA ILE A 94 14.31 -0.70 1.31
C ILE A 94 14.05 0.48 2.26
N THR A 95 14.07 1.72 1.73
CA THR A 95 13.78 2.93 2.52
C THR A 95 12.35 2.92 3.06
N GLY A 96 11.38 2.49 2.24
CA GLY A 96 9.98 2.33 2.67
C GLY A 96 9.83 1.22 3.71
N ALA A 97 10.45 0.07 3.48
CA ALA A 97 10.39 -1.08 4.39
C ALA A 97 10.96 -0.77 5.78
N ALA A 98 11.98 0.07 5.86
CA ALA A 98 12.57 0.50 7.15
C ALA A 98 11.60 1.30 8.03
N GLN A 99 10.48 1.78 7.49
CA GLN A 99 9.47 2.55 8.22
C GLN A 99 8.30 1.69 8.72
N MET A 100 8.28 0.40 8.40
CA MET A 100 7.18 -0.51 8.71
C MET A 100 7.40 -1.25 10.02
N ASP A 101 6.32 -1.42 10.79
CA ASP A 101 6.26 -2.35 11.93
C ASP A 101 5.93 -3.78 11.45
N GLY A 102 5.26 -3.89 10.30
CA GLY A 102 4.91 -5.15 9.66
C GLY A 102 4.71 -5.00 8.16
N ALA A 103 4.94 -6.06 7.42
CA ALA A 103 4.82 -6.08 5.96
C ALA A 103 3.82 -7.14 5.48
N ILE A 104 3.09 -6.81 4.43
CA ILE A 104 2.21 -7.70 3.69
C ILE A 104 2.94 -8.09 2.40
N LEU A 105 3.41 -9.33 2.31
CA LEU A 105 3.98 -9.85 1.07
C LEU A 105 2.86 -10.24 0.11
N VAL A 106 2.80 -9.55 -1.03
CA VAL A 106 1.82 -9.80 -2.08
C VAL A 106 2.46 -10.61 -3.20
N VAL A 107 1.93 -11.79 -3.44
CA VAL A 107 2.44 -12.74 -4.45
C VAL A 107 1.30 -13.13 -5.38
N ALA A 108 1.53 -13.09 -6.69
CA ALA A 108 0.55 -13.61 -7.65
C ALA A 108 0.44 -15.13 -7.52
N ALA A 109 -0.78 -15.67 -7.44
CA ALA A 109 -1.04 -17.09 -7.22
C ALA A 109 -0.56 -17.98 -8.37
N THR A 110 -0.31 -17.42 -9.56
CA THR A 110 0.15 -18.13 -10.74
C THR A 110 1.40 -17.50 -11.34
N THR A 111 2.55 -17.86 -10.82
CA THR A 111 3.85 -17.49 -11.42
C THR A 111 4.17 -18.23 -12.72
N ARG A 112 3.31 -19.14 -13.19
CA ARG A 112 3.52 -20.00 -14.38
C ARG A 112 2.49 -19.84 -15.50
N MET A 113 1.50 -18.94 -15.38
CA MET A 113 0.52 -18.71 -16.44
C MET A 113 0.70 -17.35 -17.11
N PRO A 114 0.39 -17.25 -18.43
CA PRO A 114 0.46 -15.97 -19.13
C PRO A 114 -0.51 -14.95 -18.52
N PRO A 115 -0.25 -13.65 -18.67
CA PRO A 115 -0.94 -12.56 -17.96
C PRO A 115 -2.44 -12.40 -18.25
N SER A 116 -3.02 -13.24 -19.07
CA SER A 116 -4.43 -13.21 -19.43
C SER A 116 -5.39 -13.86 -18.43
N ILE A 117 -4.89 -14.49 -17.37
CA ILE A 117 -5.74 -15.08 -16.33
C ILE A 117 -5.39 -14.37 -15.01
N CYS A 118 -6.25 -13.47 -14.59
CA CYS A 118 -6.17 -12.80 -13.29
C CYS A 118 -6.21 -13.82 -12.15
N ALA A 119 -5.05 -14.26 -11.71
CA ALA A 119 -4.95 -15.00 -10.46
C ALA A 119 -5.11 -14.04 -9.29
N ALA A 120 -5.94 -14.41 -8.33
CA ALA A 120 -6.06 -13.67 -7.10
C ALA A 120 -4.69 -13.64 -6.37
N PRO A 121 -4.25 -12.48 -5.86
CA PRO A 121 -3.01 -12.39 -5.12
C PRO A 121 -3.09 -13.23 -3.83
N VAL A 122 -2.03 -13.95 -3.53
CA VAL A 122 -1.86 -14.59 -2.22
C VAL A 122 -1.21 -13.58 -1.29
N ILE A 123 -1.86 -13.30 -0.18
CA ILE A 123 -1.39 -12.37 0.83
C ILE A 123 -0.76 -13.18 1.95
N MET A 124 0.53 -12.97 2.19
CA MET A 124 1.25 -13.57 3.31
C MET A 124 1.65 -12.48 4.30
N PHE A 125 1.27 -12.64 5.56
CA PHE A 125 1.65 -11.74 6.65
C PHE A 125 3.00 -12.18 7.20
N LEU A 126 3.98 -11.26 7.18
CA LEU A 126 5.26 -11.40 7.89
C LEU A 126 5.27 -10.35 9.01
N MET A 127 5.21 -10.82 10.24
CA MET A 127 5.49 -10.01 11.43
C MET A 127 6.95 -10.17 11.84
#